data_da697e1ba2d2d04f63513b04d243628a
#
_entry.id   da697e1ba2d2d04f63513b04d243628a
#
_cell.length_a   1.000
_cell.length_b   1.000
_cell.length_c   1.000
_cell.angle_alpha   90.00
_cell.angle_beta   90.00
_cell.angle_gamma   90.00
#
_symmetry.space_group_name_H-M   'P 1'
#
loop_
_entity.id
_entity.type
_entity.pdbx_description
1 polymer ?
#
loop_
_entity_poly.entity_id
_entity_poly.type
_entity_poly.pdbx_seq_one_letter_code
_entity_poly.pdbx_strand_id
1 'polypeptide(L)' 'MEVDTMTLSDGLRRFRKEFKLTQKQIASSIDVAESLYQRYEYGKVVPSATVLIDISNNFNVSIDYLVGRTDNPEINH' A
#
# COMPACT_ATOMS: atom_id res chain seq x y z
N MET A 1 15.63 -20.29 11.19
CA MET A 1 14.45 -19.60 11.69
C MET A 1 13.66 -19.00 10.55
N GLU A 2 12.39 -19.20 10.60
CA GLU A 2 11.52 -18.72 9.57
C GLU A 2 11.07 -17.29 9.86
N VAL A 3 11.24 -16.41 8.91
CA VAL A 3 10.70 -15.07 9.02
C VAL A 3 9.57 -14.95 8.01
N ASP A 4 8.39 -14.73 8.53
CA ASP A 4 7.22 -14.56 7.69
C ASP A 4 7.27 -13.13 7.15
N THR A 5 7.84 -12.98 5.97
CA THR A 5 8.05 -11.67 5.37
C THR A 5 6.90 -11.31 4.46
N MET A 6 6.17 -10.29 4.84
CA MET A 6 5.13 -9.75 3.99
C MET A 6 5.76 -8.95 2.85
N THR A 7 5.36 -9.22 1.62
CA THR A 7 5.85 -8.47 0.48
C THR A 7 5.14 -7.12 0.39
N LEU A 8 5.69 -6.23 -0.43
CA LEU A 8 5.06 -4.93 -0.67
C LEU A 8 3.63 -5.10 -1.21
N SER A 9 3.45 -6.02 -2.17
CA SER A 9 2.10 -6.25 -2.71
C SER A 9 1.16 -6.78 -1.65
N ASP A 10 1.64 -7.64 -0.76
CA ASP A 10 0.84 -8.11 0.37
C ASP A 10 0.45 -6.96 1.29
N GLY A 11 1.39 -6.06 1.56
CA GLY A 11 1.14 -4.90 2.41
C GLY A 11 0.06 -4.00 1.85
N LEU A 12 0.11 -3.76 0.54
CA LEU A 12 -0.90 -2.92 -0.12
C LEU A 12 -2.27 -3.57 -0.05
N ARG A 13 -2.37 -4.88 -0.30
CA ARG A 13 -3.65 -5.58 -0.20
C ARG A 13 -4.18 -5.54 1.22
N ARG A 14 -3.31 -5.75 2.23
CA ARG A 14 -3.72 -5.67 3.63
C ARG A 14 -4.26 -4.28 3.96
N PHE A 15 -3.54 -3.25 3.57
CA PHE A 15 -3.96 -1.87 3.78
C PHE A 15 -5.35 -1.64 3.20
N ARG A 16 -5.53 -2.01 1.94
CA ARG A 16 -6.80 -1.76 1.27
C ARG A 16 -7.96 -2.46 1.97
N LYS A 17 -7.75 -3.72 2.36
CA LYS A 17 -8.82 -4.50 3.01
C LYS A 17 -9.13 -3.97 4.40
N GLU A 18 -8.11 -3.63 5.17
CA GLU A 18 -8.33 -3.17 6.53
C GLU A 18 -8.96 -1.78 6.58
N PHE A 19 -8.65 -0.96 5.59
CA PHE A 19 -9.24 0.38 5.49
C PHE A 19 -10.55 0.37 4.70
N LYS A 20 -10.97 -0.80 4.22
CA LYS A 20 -12.24 -1.01 3.50
C LYS A 20 -12.34 -0.13 2.26
N LEU A 21 -11.27 -0.09 1.50
CA LEU A 21 -11.17 0.70 0.28
C LEU A 21 -11.26 -0.21 -0.93
N THR A 22 -11.68 0.38 -2.06
CA THR A 22 -11.61 -0.31 -3.34
C THR A 22 -10.31 0.04 -4.03
N GLN A 23 -9.91 -0.80 -4.98
CA GLN A 23 -8.73 -0.49 -5.80
C GLN A 23 -8.92 0.82 -6.55
N LYS A 24 -10.14 1.07 -7.00
CA LYS A 24 -10.46 2.30 -7.73
C LYS A 24 -10.30 3.53 -6.83
N GLN A 25 -10.72 3.44 -5.58
CA GLN A 25 -10.60 4.56 -4.65
C GLN A 25 -9.15 4.93 -4.41
N ILE A 26 -8.30 3.93 -4.22
CA ILE A 26 -6.88 4.20 -4.00
C ILE A 26 -6.25 4.77 -5.26
N ALA A 27 -6.50 4.14 -6.42
CA ALA A 27 -5.94 4.60 -7.69
C ALA A 27 -6.33 6.05 -7.96
N SER A 28 -7.59 6.38 -7.75
CA SER A 28 -8.09 7.73 -7.95
C SER A 28 -7.38 8.73 -7.03
N SER A 29 -7.13 8.35 -5.79
CA SER A 29 -6.52 9.26 -4.82
C SER A 29 -5.08 9.62 -5.18
N ILE A 30 -4.39 8.76 -5.92
CA ILE A 30 -3.00 9.01 -6.32
C ILE A 30 -2.86 9.29 -7.81
N ASP A 31 -4.01 9.48 -8.47
CA ASP A 31 -4.07 9.89 -9.87
C ASP A 31 -3.36 8.91 -10.81
N VAL A 32 -3.62 7.62 -10.62
CA VAL A 32 -3.15 6.57 -11.53
C VAL A 32 -4.35 5.77 -12.01
N ALA A 33 -4.17 5.08 -13.13
CA ALA A 33 -5.20 4.18 -13.64
C ALA A 33 -5.41 3.02 -12.67
N GLU A 34 -6.66 2.58 -12.53
CA GLU A 34 -6.96 1.44 -11.67
C GLU A 34 -6.18 0.21 -12.09
N SER A 35 -6.00 0.00 -13.40
CA SER A 35 -5.24 -1.15 -13.90
C SER A 35 -3.79 -1.12 -13.44
N LEU A 36 -3.19 0.07 -13.33
CA LEU A 36 -1.83 0.18 -12.82
C LEU A 36 -1.79 -0.17 -11.33
N TYR A 37 -2.74 0.37 -10.56
CA TYR A 37 -2.79 0.05 -9.13
C TYR A 37 -2.97 -1.44 -8.90
N GLN A 38 -3.79 -2.10 -9.73
CA GLN A 38 -3.96 -3.54 -9.65
C GLN A 38 -2.63 -4.27 -9.81
N ARG A 39 -1.78 -3.80 -10.72
CA ARG A 39 -0.46 -4.40 -10.94
C ARG A 39 0.43 -4.25 -9.70
N TYR A 40 0.29 -3.15 -8.97
CA TYR A 40 1.01 -3.01 -7.70
C TYR A 40 0.59 -4.11 -6.73
N GLU A 41 -0.71 -4.37 -6.63
CA GLU A 41 -1.21 -5.38 -5.69
C GLU A 41 -0.89 -6.80 -6.14
N TYR A 42 -0.69 -7.02 -7.43
CA TYR A 42 -0.35 -8.35 -7.94
C TYR A 42 1.16 -8.60 -7.98
N GLY A 43 1.95 -7.60 -7.62
CA GLY A 43 3.40 -7.74 -7.64
C GLY A 43 4.01 -7.67 -9.03
N LYS A 44 3.25 -7.21 -10.03
CA LYS A 44 3.73 -7.09 -11.40
C LYS A 44 4.58 -5.83 -11.62
N VAL A 45 4.27 -4.77 -10.86
CA VAL A 45 4.95 -3.49 -10.96
C VAL A 45 5.23 -3.03 -9.53
N VAL A 46 6.44 -2.53 -9.29
CA VAL A 46 6.81 -1.98 -7.99
C VAL A 46 6.46 -0.50 -7.98
N PRO A 47 5.61 -0.04 -7.04
CA PRO A 47 5.29 1.38 -6.97
C PRO A 47 6.53 2.17 -6.56
N SER A 48 6.63 3.39 -7.07
CA SER A 48 7.72 4.28 -6.71
C SER A 48 7.56 4.78 -5.28
N ALA A 49 8.64 5.34 -4.74
CA ALA A 49 8.58 5.97 -3.42
C ALA A 49 7.54 7.09 -3.40
N THR A 50 7.44 7.86 -4.48
CA THR A 50 6.46 8.95 -4.58
C THR A 50 5.04 8.41 -4.43
N VAL A 51 4.72 7.30 -5.09
CA VAL A 51 3.40 6.68 -4.98
C VAL A 51 3.12 6.27 -3.54
N LEU A 52 4.09 5.66 -2.88
CA LEU A 52 3.90 5.21 -1.49
C LEU A 52 3.72 6.41 -0.56
N ILE A 53 4.47 7.48 -0.77
CA ILE A 53 4.32 8.70 0.01
C ILE A 53 2.94 9.31 -0.19
N ASP A 54 2.45 9.32 -1.43
CA ASP A 54 1.13 9.86 -1.72
C ASP A 54 0.03 9.05 -1.01
N ILE A 55 0.13 7.73 -1.04
CA ILE A 55 -0.84 6.89 -0.33
C ILE A 55 -0.76 7.17 1.17
N SER A 56 0.45 7.23 1.71
CA SER A 56 0.65 7.52 3.13
C SER A 56 -0.01 8.83 3.53
N ASN A 57 0.20 9.86 2.73
CA ASN A 57 -0.35 11.18 3.03
C ASN A 57 -1.86 11.23 2.86
N ASN A 58 -2.37 10.61 1.79
CA ASN A 58 -3.80 10.69 1.48
C ASN A 58 -4.67 9.93 2.47
N PHE A 59 -4.14 8.86 3.04
CA PHE A 59 -4.89 8.00 3.96
C PHE A 59 -4.36 8.03 5.38
N ASN A 60 -3.35 8.86 5.64
CA ASN A 60 -2.74 9.00 6.97
C ASN A 60 -2.30 7.64 7.52
N VAL A 61 -1.55 6.91 6.72
CA VAL A 61 -1.10 5.57 7.07
C VAL A 61 0.42 5.49 6.93
N SER A 62 1.04 4.73 7.82
CA SER A 62 2.50 4.58 7.84
C SER A 62 3.01 3.90 6.56
N ILE A 63 4.11 4.41 6.00
CA ILE A 63 4.76 3.75 4.88
C ILE A 63 5.26 2.37 5.29
N ASP A 64 5.80 2.23 6.50
CA ASP A 64 6.24 0.92 7.00
C ASP A 64 5.10 -0.09 6.99
N TYR A 65 3.89 0.34 7.32
CA TYR A 65 2.72 -0.52 7.27
C TYR A 65 2.40 -0.90 5.82
N LEU A 66 2.45 0.07 4.91
CA LEU A 66 2.14 -0.18 3.50
C LEU A 66 3.09 -1.20 2.87
N VAL A 67 4.36 -1.17 3.27
CA VAL A 67 5.37 -2.06 2.68
C VAL A 67 5.54 -3.37 3.46
N GLY A 68 4.75 -3.56 4.51
CA GLY A 68 4.74 -4.82 5.25
C GLY A 68 5.78 -4.94 6.33
N ARG A 69 6.36 -3.81 6.78
CA ARG A 69 7.40 -3.84 7.81
C ARG A 69 6.85 -3.76 9.22
N THR A 70 5.60 -3.39 9.37
CA THR A 70 4.93 -3.32 10.68
C THR A 70 3.47 -3.62 10.52
N ASP A 71 2.85 -4.10 11.57
CA ASP A 71 1.40 -4.31 11.62
C ASP A 71 0.65 -3.07 12.10
N ASN A 72 1.38 -2.04 12.54
CA ASN A 72 0.77 -0.82 13.07
C ASN A 72 0.64 0.21 11.95
N PRO A 73 -0.60 0.59 11.56
CA PRO A 73 -0.81 1.55 10.49
C PRO A 73 -0.53 3.00 10.89
N GLU A 74 -0.36 3.28 12.18
CA GLU A 74 -0.19 4.64 12.63
C GLU A 74 1.16 5.20 12.24
N ILE A 75 1.16 6.48 11.84
CA ILE A 75 2.39 7.16 11.53
C ILE A 75 3.15 7.40 12.83
N ASN A 76 4.42 6.98 12.84
CA ASN A 76 5.27 7.14 13.99
C ASN A 76 6.06 8.43 13.84
N HIS A 77 5.86 9.36 14.75
CA HIS A 77 6.53 10.65 14.73
C HIS A 77 7.75 10.67 15.61
#